data_170fd1a22b00199e1153bd3cc018677a
#
_entry.id   170fd1a22b00199e1153bd3cc018677a
#
_cell.length_a   1.000
_cell.length_b   1.000
_cell.length_c   1.000
_cell.angle_alpha   90.00
_cell.angle_beta   90.00
_cell.angle_gamma   90.00
#
_symmetry.space_group_name_H-M   'P 1'
#
loop_
_entity.id
_entity.type
_entity.pdbx_description
1 polymer ?
#
loop_
_entity_poly.entity_id
_entity_poly.type
_entity_poly.pdbx_seq_one_letter_code
_entity_poly.pdbx_strand_id
1 'polypeptide(L)'
;MQISSNISGCPLLTFDTLPSTNTYLKEHADELPDRTVVTADLQSCGKGRIGNTWLATRDMLPVSMLIKAPDNAHDLTVICAVAVCRAIERLSGIKAGIKWTNDIICSERKVCGILCESTLKSSCNGAIYNNVICGMGLNVNQDADFFEKSGLVNAASLYTLTGNKYDKMLAAEYIVDELTRLIDEDFSTVINEYSQRCVTLGKTVKLVQNNTETTAFAKAIAPDGCLICENEDGEFTVNSGLV
;
A
#
# COMPACT_ATOMS: atom_id res chain seq x y z
N MET A 1 3.49 1.35 -27.13
CA MET A 1 2.51 1.43 -26.02
C MET A 1 2.01 2.86 -25.95
N GLN A 2 0.69 3.10 -25.95
CA GLN A 2 0.15 4.45 -25.99
C GLN A 2 -0.43 4.76 -24.60
N ILE A 3 0.11 5.81 -23.93
CA ILE A 3 -0.46 6.34 -22.68
C ILE A 3 -1.87 6.82 -22.99
N SER A 4 -2.87 6.28 -22.29
CA SER A 4 -4.28 6.49 -22.61
C SER A 4 -4.84 7.80 -22.07
N SER A 5 -4.30 8.29 -20.94
CA SER A 5 -4.76 9.50 -20.23
C SER A 5 -3.76 9.94 -19.17
N ASN A 6 -4.12 10.95 -18.37
CA ASN A 6 -3.39 11.40 -17.20
C ASN A 6 -4.29 11.38 -15.96
N ILE A 7 -3.68 11.17 -14.79
CA ILE A 7 -4.31 11.25 -13.49
C ILE A 7 -3.40 12.06 -12.55
N SER A 8 -3.88 13.16 -12.01
CA SER A 8 -3.10 14.09 -11.18
C SER A 8 -1.72 14.45 -11.78
N GLY A 9 -1.67 14.68 -13.11
CA GLY A 9 -0.44 14.99 -13.83
C GLY A 9 0.46 13.79 -14.16
N CYS A 10 0.13 12.59 -13.71
CA CYS A 10 0.89 11.36 -13.97
C CYS A 10 0.33 10.60 -15.18
N PRO A 11 1.19 9.96 -16.01
CA PRO A 11 0.74 9.08 -17.08
C PRO A 11 -0.13 7.94 -16.54
N LEU A 12 -1.28 7.67 -17.16
CA LEU A 12 -2.22 6.63 -16.74
C LEU A 12 -2.44 5.58 -17.83
N LEU A 13 -2.34 4.32 -17.43
CA LEU A 13 -2.72 3.15 -18.24
C LEU A 13 -3.85 2.42 -17.51
N THR A 14 -4.96 2.20 -18.22
CA THR A 14 -6.13 1.48 -17.70
C THR A 14 -6.37 0.19 -18.49
N PHE A 15 -6.74 -0.87 -17.78
CA PHE A 15 -6.98 -2.19 -18.36
C PHE A 15 -8.31 -2.76 -17.86
N ASP A 16 -8.98 -3.54 -18.69
CA ASP A 16 -10.14 -4.35 -18.22
C ASP A 16 -9.66 -5.45 -17.27
N THR A 17 -8.65 -6.19 -17.67
CA THR A 17 -8.11 -7.31 -16.86
C THR A 17 -6.59 -7.39 -17.00
N LEU A 18 -5.90 -7.54 -15.88
CA LEU A 18 -4.46 -7.83 -15.79
C LEU A 18 -4.21 -8.98 -14.81
N PRO A 19 -3.10 -9.71 -14.94
CA PRO A 19 -2.66 -10.60 -13.86
C PRO A 19 -2.42 -9.80 -12.57
N SER A 20 -1.64 -8.72 -12.64
CA SER A 20 -1.36 -7.80 -11.53
C SER A 20 -0.84 -6.47 -12.08
N THR A 21 -1.31 -5.35 -11.54
CA THR A 21 -0.84 -4.01 -11.88
C THR A 21 0.63 -3.82 -11.52
N ASN A 22 1.08 -4.39 -10.39
CA ASN A 22 2.50 -4.42 -10.02
C ASN A 22 3.35 -5.21 -11.02
N THR A 23 2.90 -6.39 -11.40
CA THR A 23 3.63 -7.24 -12.36
C THR A 23 3.79 -6.52 -13.70
N TYR A 24 2.72 -5.90 -14.19
CA TYR A 24 2.75 -5.13 -15.42
C TYR A 24 3.80 -4.00 -15.38
N LEU A 25 3.78 -3.17 -14.33
CA LEU A 25 4.76 -2.09 -14.18
C LEU A 25 6.19 -2.62 -14.04
N LYS A 26 6.37 -3.75 -13.34
CA LYS A 26 7.70 -4.38 -13.17
C LYS A 26 8.29 -4.85 -14.49
N GLU A 27 7.47 -5.44 -15.36
CA GLU A 27 7.89 -5.95 -16.67
C GLU A 27 8.18 -4.82 -17.66
N HIS A 28 7.49 -3.67 -17.53
CA HIS A 28 7.59 -2.54 -18.48
C HIS A 28 8.30 -1.31 -17.88
N ALA A 29 8.93 -1.42 -16.71
CA ALA A 29 9.50 -0.29 -15.99
C ALA A 29 10.51 0.54 -16.80
N ASP A 30 11.26 -0.09 -17.72
CA ASP A 30 12.25 0.60 -18.54
C ASP A 30 11.64 1.47 -19.64
N GLU A 31 10.51 1.02 -20.17
CA GLU A 31 9.82 1.64 -21.31
C GLU A 31 8.88 2.77 -20.87
N LEU A 32 8.41 2.72 -19.61
CA LEU A 32 7.42 3.66 -19.10
C LEU A 32 8.08 4.88 -18.44
N PRO A 33 7.49 6.06 -18.53
CA PRO A 33 7.93 7.24 -17.79
C PRO A 33 7.88 7.01 -16.27
N ASP A 34 8.66 7.81 -15.52
CA ASP A 34 8.51 7.91 -14.07
C ASP A 34 7.09 8.34 -13.69
N ARG A 35 6.65 7.92 -12.51
CA ARG A 35 5.29 8.16 -11.96
C ARG A 35 4.16 7.62 -12.85
N THR A 36 4.43 6.66 -13.78
CA THR A 36 3.36 5.99 -14.53
C THR A 36 2.46 5.21 -13.59
N VAL A 37 1.17 5.45 -13.69
CA VAL A 37 0.10 4.79 -12.93
C VAL A 37 -0.56 3.72 -13.80
N VAL A 38 -0.79 2.57 -13.20
CA VAL A 38 -1.55 1.46 -13.81
C VAL A 38 -2.71 1.08 -12.90
N THR A 39 -3.89 0.94 -13.49
CA THR A 39 -5.07 0.36 -12.84
C THR A 39 -5.75 -0.65 -13.74
N ALA A 40 -6.54 -1.54 -13.17
CA ALA A 40 -7.35 -2.51 -13.89
C ALA A 40 -8.72 -2.68 -13.22
N ASP A 41 -9.73 -3.03 -14.01
CA ASP A 41 -11.02 -3.39 -13.43
C ASP A 41 -10.97 -4.71 -12.66
N LEU A 42 -10.12 -5.66 -13.13
CA LEU A 42 -9.94 -6.95 -12.49
C LEU A 42 -8.47 -7.39 -12.50
N GLN A 43 -7.97 -7.92 -11.40
CA GLN A 43 -6.72 -8.68 -11.35
C GLN A 43 -7.02 -10.18 -11.26
N SER A 44 -6.41 -11.00 -12.13
CA SER A 44 -6.56 -12.46 -12.10
C SER A 44 -5.57 -13.17 -11.17
N CYS A 45 -4.44 -12.52 -10.83
CA CYS A 45 -3.38 -13.04 -9.96
C CYS A 45 -2.87 -11.92 -9.04
N GLY A 46 -3.77 -11.30 -8.26
CA GLY A 46 -3.41 -10.26 -7.31
C GLY A 46 -2.40 -10.76 -6.27
N LYS A 47 -1.40 -9.94 -5.97
CA LYS A 47 -0.30 -10.28 -5.05
C LYS A 47 -0.40 -9.53 -3.74
N GLY A 48 -0.13 -10.21 -2.64
CA GLY A 48 0.13 -9.66 -1.32
C GLY A 48 1.57 -9.91 -0.89
N ARG A 49 1.93 -9.50 0.33
CA ARG A 49 3.26 -9.73 0.91
C ARG A 49 3.47 -11.23 1.22
N ILE A 50 4.74 -11.65 1.21
CA ILE A 50 5.19 -12.99 1.64
C ILE A 50 4.44 -14.11 0.89
N GLY A 51 4.20 -13.92 -0.43
CA GLY A 51 3.54 -14.92 -1.26
C GLY A 51 2.02 -15.05 -1.08
N ASN A 52 1.41 -14.21 -0.26
CA ASN A 52 -0.04 -14.20 -0.11
C ASN A 52 -0.73 -13.73 -1.40
N THR A 53 -1.92 -14.23 -1.64
CA THR A 53 -2.78 -13.79 -2.73
C THR A 53 -3.65 -12.62 -2.27
N TRP A 54 -3.77 -11.59 -3.11
CA TRP A 54 -4.77 -10.55 -2.96
C TRP A 54 -6.00 -10.92 -3.80
N LEU A 55 -7.10 -11.26 -3.15
CA LEU A 55 -8.34 -11.60 -3.85
C LEU A 55 -8.97 -10.35 -4.44
N ALA A 56 -9.19 -10.37 -5.74
CA ALA A 56 -9.70 -9.23 -6.49
C ALA A 56 -11.08 -9.48 -7.09
N THR A 57 -11.90 -8.45 -7.11
CA THR A 57 -13.19 -8.37 -7.81
C THR A 57 -13.24 -7.07 -8.60
N ARG A 58 -14.23 -6.92 -9.49
CA ARG A 58 -14.44 -5.67 -10.23
C ARG A 58 -14.87 -4.49 -9.32
N ASP A 59 -15.23 -4.76 -8.09
CA ASP A 59 -15.67 -3.76 -7.08
C ASP A 59 -14.52 -3.22 -6.23
N MET A 60 -13.29 -3.74 -6.38
CA MET A 60 -12.09 -3.20 -5.76
C MET A 60 -11.32 -2.29 -6.73
N LEU A 61 -10.40 -1.51 -6.18
CA LEU A 61 -9.45 -0.70 -6.94
C LEU A 61 -8.03 -1.25 -6.75
N PRO A 62 -7.44 -1.93 -7.75
CA PRO A 62 -6.00 -2.12 -7.81
C PRO A 62 -5.38 -0.90 -8.51
N VAL A 63 -4.48 -0.21 -7.85
CA VAL A 63 -3.71 0.89 -8.42
C VAL A 63 -2.25 0.73 -8.06
N SER A 64 -1.37 0.91 -9.05
CA SER A 64 0.09 0.85 -8.85
C SER A 64 0.76 2.04 -9.53
N MET A 65 1.81 2.57 -8.90
CA MET A 65 2.64 3.64 -9.47
C MET A 65 4.09 3.18 -9.55
N LEU A 66 4.74 3.48 -10.68
CA LEU A 66 6.16 3.29 -10.89
C LEU A 66 6.92 4.51 -10.39
N ILE A 67 7.88 4.30 -9.50
CA ILE A 67 8.84 5.32 -9.06
C ILE A 67 10.23 4.90 -9.52
N LYS A 68 10.85 5.70 -10.39
CA LYS A 68 12.17 5.42 -10.92
C LYS A 68 13.26 5.99 -10.02
N ALA A 69 14.22 5.14 -9.67
CA ALA A 69 15.42 5.50 -8.92
C ALA A 69 15.15 6.42 -7.70
N PRO A 70 14.22 6.05 -6.78
CA PRO A 70 13.97 6.87 -5.61
C PRO A 70 15.22 6.94 -4.71
N ASP A 71 15.43 8.06 -4.04
CA ASP A 71 16.55 8.25 -3.12
C ASP A 71 16.52 7.23 -1.97
N ASN A 72 15.32 6.93 -1.46
CA ASN A 72 15.10 5.92 -0.43
C ASN A 72 13.88 5.05 -0.73
N ALA A 73 14.11 3.82 -1.19
CA ALA A 73 13.04 2.89 -1.54
C ALA A 73 12.20 2.44 -0.33
N HIS A 74 12.76 2.46 0.88
CA HIS A 74 12.07 2.02 2.10
C HIS A 74 10.96 2.98 2.52
N ASP A 75 11.13 4.28 2.28
CA ASP A 75 10.17 5.32 2.64
C ASP A 75 8.84 5.17 1.90
N LEU A 76 8.86 4.59 0.70
CA LEU A 76 7.68 4.51 -0.17
C LEU A 76 6.52 3.70 0.43
N THR A 77 6.78 2.70 1.27
CA THR A 77 5.69 1.99 1.97
C THR A 77 4.98 2.89 2.97
N VAL A 78 5.74 3.70 3.72
CA VAL A 78 5.21 4.67 4.68
C VAL A 78 4.42 5.76 3.96
N ILE A 79 5.00 6.31 2.89
CA ILE A 79 4.40 7.35 2.04
C ILE A 79 3.06 6.84 1.46
N CYS A 80 3.04 5.64 0.87
CA CYS A 80 1.81 5.03 0.34
C CYS A 80 0.74 4.85 1.43
N ALA A 81 1.13 4.46 2.64
CA ALA A 81 0.16 4.26 3.72
C ALA A 81 -0.51 5.56 4.14
N VAL A 82 0.25 6.65 4.28
CA VAL A 82 -0.30 7.98 4.59
C VAL A 82 -1.15 8.49 3.44
N ALA A 83 -0.69 8.34 2.18
CA ALA A 83 -1.44 8.74 0.99
C ALA A 83 -2.82 8.07 0.92
N VAL A 84 -2.86 6.75 1.11
CA VAL A 84 -4.12 5.98 1.10
C VAL A 84 -5.04 6.40 2.25
N CYS A 85 -4.51 6.63 3.46
CA CYS A 85 -5.31 7.12 4.59
C CYS A 85 -5.99 8.46 4.25
N ARG A 86 -5.22 9.43 3.75
CA ARG A 86 -5.75 10.76 3.38
C ARG A 86 -6.77 10.66 2.24
N ALA A 87 -6.52 9.82 1.24
CA ALA A 87 -7.43 9.60 0.13
C ALA A 87 -8.77 8.98 0.59
N ILE A 88 -8.72 7.99 1.49
CA ILE A 88 -9.93 7.39 2.07
C ILE A 88 -10.74 8.43 2.86
N GLU A 89 -10.08 9.21 3.70
CA GLU A 89 -10.73 10.26 4.50
C GLU A 89 -11.38 11.33 3.61
N ARG A 90 -10.66 11.77 2.56
CA ARG A 90 -11.17 12.73 1.57
C ARG A 90 -12.37 12.18 0.79
N LEU A 91 -12.34 10.89 0.42
CA LEU A 91 -13.38 10.24 -0.38
C LEU A 91 -14.64 9.93 0.42
N SER A 92 -14.47 9.40 1.64
CA SER A 92 -15.56 8.75 2.39
C SER A 92 -15.89 9.42 3.72
N GLY A 93 -15.03 10.28 4.23
CA GLY A 93 -15.14 10.88 5.57
C GLY A 93 -14.82 9.91 6.72
N ILE A 94 -14.47 8.64 6.41
CA ILE A 94 -14.13 7.66 7.45
C ILE A 94 -12.68 7.85 7.88
N LYS A 95 -12.41 7.88 9.18
CA LYS A 95 -11.06 7.91 9.71
C LYS A 95 -10.33 6.60 9.39
N ALA A 96 -9.13 6.73 8.81
CA ALA A 96 -8.25 5.62 8.47
C ALA A 96 -7.03 5.56 9.39
N GLY A 97 -6.66 4.36 9.81
CA GLY A 97 -5.46 4.05 10.57
C GLY A 97 -4.56 3.07 9.84
N ILE A 98 -3.35 2.92 10.33
CA ILE A 98 -2.33 2.06 9.73
C ILE A 98 -2.00 0.92 10.69
N LYS A 99 -2.27 -0.31 10.28
CA LYS A 99 -1.70 -1.49 10.93
C LYS A 99 -0.32 -1.70 10.34
N TRP A 100 0.71 -1.56 11.17
CA TRP A 100 2.10 -1.69 10.75
C TRP A 100 2.31 -3.05 10.04
N THR A 101 2.90 -3.08 8.88
CA THR A 101 3.64 -2.04 8.16
C THR A 101 2.79 -1.37 7.07
N ASN A 102 1.82 -2.08 6.48
CA ASN A 102 1.32 -1.87 5.13
C ASN A 102 -0.20 -2.07 4.97
N ASP A 103 -0.93 -2.27 6.06
CA ASP A 103 -2.37 -2.49 6.01
C ASP A 103 -3.13 -1.25 6.49
N ILE A 104 -4.10 -0.80 5.71
CA ILE A 104 -4.97 0.31 6.09
C ILE A 104 -6.24 -0.23 6.70
N ILE A 105 -6.56 0.31 7.87
CA ILE A 105 -7.65 -0.16 8.73
C ILE A 105 -8.67 0.97 8.91
N CYS A 106 -9.93 0.67 8.67
CA CYS A 106 -11.06 1.52 9.04
C CYS A 106 -12.02 0.70 9.91
N SER A 107 -12.47 1.24 11.05
CA SER A 107 -13.36 0.54 11.99
C SER A 107 -12.86 -0.88 12.30
N GLU A 108 -11.57 -1.01 12.64
CA GLU A 108 -10.89 -2.27 12.99
C GLU A 108 -10.82 -3.32 11.87
N ARG A 109 -11.26 -2.99 10.65
CA ARG A 109 -11.22 -3.89 9.48
C ARG A 109 -10.25 -3.40 8.43
N LYS A 110 -9.56 -4.34 7.80
CA LYS A 110 -8.63 -4.06 6.69
C LYS A 110 -9.41 -3.64 5.44
N VAL A 111 -9.14 -2.42 4.97
CA VAL A 111 -9.74 -1.88 3.74
C VAL A 111 -8.74 -1.77 2.59
N CYS A 112 -7.43 -1.70 2.88
CA CYS A 112 -6.41 -1.67 1.84
C CYS A 112 -5.17 -2.42 2.27
N GLY A 113 -4.49 -3.05 1.31
CA GLY A 113 -3.15 -3.61 1.45
C GLY A 113 -2.18 -2.91 0.51
N ILE A 114 -0.97 -2.62 0.99
CA ILE A 114 0.09 -1.98 0.23
C ILE A 114 1.20 -2.99 -0.04
N LEU A 115 1.72 -3.00 -1.27
CA LEU A 115 2.83 -3.85 -1.69
C LEU A 115 3.82 -3.03 -2.54
N CYS A 116 4.91 -2.58 -1.92
CA CYS A 116 6.03 -1.97 -2.62
C CYS A 116 7.05 -3.04 -3.01
N GLU A 117 7.37 -3.12 -4.31
CA GLU A 117 8.32 -4.08 -4.87
C GLU A 117 9.45 -3.33 -5.59
N SER A 118 10.69 -3.63 -5.21
CA SER A 118 11.88 -3.08 -5.88
C SER A 118 12.33 -3.97 -7.04
N THR A 119 12.88 -3.34 -8.09
CA THR A 119 13.60 -4.01 -9.16
C THR A 119 15.04 -3.52 -9.19
N LEU A 120 15.98 -4.40 -8.90
CA LEU A 120 17.42 -4.09 -9.00
C LEU A 120 17.86 -4.13 -10.47
N LYS A 121 18.53 -3.08 -10.93
CA LYS A 121 19.14 -3.01 -12.26
C LYS A 121 20.54 -2.46 -12.20
N SER A 122 21.42 -3.01 -13.06
CA SER A 122 22.76 -2.50 -13.31
C SER A 122 22.74 -1.69 -14.60
N SER A 123 23.26 -0.47 -14.58
CA SER A 123 23.51 0.30 -15.79
C SER A 123 24.81 -0.17 -16.48
N CYS A 124 25.00 0.21 -17.74
CA CYS A 124 26.19 -0.13 -18.54
C CYS A 124 27.51 0.37 -17.92
N ASN A 125 27.45 1.37 -17.04
CA ASN A 125 28.59 1.94 -16.30
C ASN A 125 28.72 1.38 -14.87
N GLY A 126 27.99 0.31 -14.53
CA GLY A 126 28.08 -0.38 -13.24
C GLY A 126 27.31 0.28 -12.10
N ALA A 127 26.60 1.38 -12.34
CA ALA A 127 25.71 1.97 -11.33
C ALA A 127 24.48 1.06 -11.12
N ILE A 128 24.15 0.82 -9.87
CA ILE A 128 22.95 0.07 -9.49
C ILE A 128 21.87 1.10 -9.17
N TYR A 129 20.70 0.96 -9.79
CA TYR A 129 19.51 1.73 -9.46
C TYR A 129 18.30 0.83 -9.32
N ASN A 130 17.39 1.26 -8.48
CA ASN A 130 16.15 0.56 -8.22
C ASN A 130 14.99 1.35 -8.83
N ASN A 131 14.09 0.65 -9.52
CA ASN A 131 12.73 1.16 -9.64
C ASN A 131 11.89 0.54 -8.53
N VAL A 132 10.96 1.27 -7.99
CA VAL A 132 9.99 0.77 -7.01
C VAL A 132 8.60 0.84 -7.59
N ILE A 133 7.87 -0.25 -7.49
CA ILE A 133 6.46 -0.31 -7.85
C ILE A 133 5.65 -0.25 -6.56
N CYS A 134 4.89 0.83 -6.40
CA CYS A 134 4.02 1.09 -5.26
C CYS A 134 2.61 0.59 -5.59
N GLY A 135 2.25 -0.60 -5.13
CA GLY A 135 0.93 -1.19 -5.35
C GLY A 135 0.01 -1.00 -4.15
N MET A 136 -1.22 -0.59 -4.42
CA MET A 136 -2.27 -0.38 -3.42
C MET A 136 -3.55 -1.06 -3.88
N GLY A 137 -4.03 -2.01 -3.07
CA GLY A 137 -5.30 -2.71 -3.31
C GLY A 137 -6.36 -2.20 -2.34
N LEU A 138 -7.24 -1.31 -2.80
CA LEU A 138 -8.31 -0.73 -1.97
C LEU A 138 -9.63 -1.47 -2.19
N ASN A 139 -10.23 -1.95 -1.12
CA ASN A 139 -11.60 -2.48 -1.11
C ASN A 139 -12.59 -1.32 -1.15
N VAL A 140 -13.26 -1.11 -2.28
CA VAL A 140 -14.14 0.05 -2.51
C VAL A 140 -15.61 -0.32 -2.35
N ASN A 141 -16.12 -1.19 -3.22
CA ASN A 141 -17.56 -1.43 -3.38
C ASN A 141 -18.00 -2.88 -3.18
N GLN A 142 -17.08 -3.79 -2.77
CA GLN A 142 -17.44 -5.18 -2.47
C GLN A 142 -18.49 -5.22 -1.37
N ASP A 143 -19.46 -6.11 -1.48
CA ASP A 143 -20.48 -6.35 -0.47
C ASP A 143 -20.00 -7.23 0.69
N ALA A 144 -20.81 -7.36 1.73
CA ALA A 144 -20.49 -8.19 2.89
C ALA A 144 -20.38 -9.68 2.53
N ASP A 145 -21.20 -10.14 1.62
CA ASP A 145 -21.22 -11.52 1.12
C ASP A 145 -19.89 -11.95 0.51
N PHE A 146 -19.21 -11.03 -0.19
CA PHE A 146 -17.88 -11.30 -0.75
C PHE A 146 -16.87 -11.66 0.35
N PHE A 147 -16.81 -10.86 1.43
CA PHE A 147 -15.86 -11.08 2.52
C PHE A 147 -16.18 -12.37 3.30
N GLU A 148 -17.45 -12.65 3.54
CA GLU A 148 -17.92 -13.86 4.22
C GLU A 148 -17.57 -15.11 3.42
N LYS A 149 -17.93 -15.18 2.14
CA LYS A 149 -17.66 -16.30 1.24
C LYS A 149 -16.18 -16.54 1.00
N SER A 150 -15.37 -15.47 1.07
CA SER A 150 -13.92 -15.56 0.91
C SER A 150 -13.17 -15.86 2.21
N GLY A 151 -13.85 -15.97 3.36
CA GLY A 151 -13.23 -16.15 4.67
C GLY A 151 -12.43 -14.95 5.17
N LEU A 152 -12.63 -13.76 4.60
CA LEU A 152 -11.92 -12.53 4.93
C LEU A 152 -12.63 -11.74 6.05
N VAL A 153 -12.89 -12.39 7.18
CA VAL A 153 -13.71 -11.84 8.28
C VAL A 153 -13.19 -10.52 8.87
N ASN A 154 -11.88 -10.27 8.77
CA ASN A 154 -11.25 -9.06 9.27
C ASN A 154 -11.07 -7.98 8.19
N ALA A 155 -11.66 -8.14 7.00
CA ALA A 155 -11.64 -7.17 5.92
C ALA A 155 -13.00 -6.50 5.74
N ALA A 156 -12.98 -5.32 5.13
CA ALA A 156 -14.17 -4.57 4.74
C ALA A 156 -13.90 -3.78 3.47
N SER A 157 -14.95 -3.29 2.83
CA SER A 157 -14.88 -2.24 1.81
C SER A 157 -15.40 -0.91 2.37
N LEU A 158 -15.13 0.18 1.67
CA LEU A 158 -15.72 1.47 2.01
C LEU A 158 -17.24 1.39 1.97
N TYR A 159 -17.79 0.66 1.00
CA TYR A 159 -19.23 0.43 0.89
C TYR A 159 -19.81 -0.25 2.12
N THR A 160 -19.20 -1.34 2.61
CA THR A 160 -19.73 -2.06 3.79
C THR A 160 -19.65 -1.24 5.08
N LEU A 161 -18.73 -0.26 5.15
CA LEU A 161 -18.57 0.60 6.32
C LEU A 161 -19.49 1.83 6.30
N THR A 162 -19.87 2.33 5.11
CA THR A 162 -20.62 3.59 4.98
C THR A 162 -22.03 3.41 4.44
N GLY A 163 -22.32 2.31 3.75
CA GLY A 163 -23.53 2.12 2.94
C GLY A 163 -23.53 2.85 1.59
N ASN A 164 -22.46 3.59 1.26
CA ASN A 164 -22.36 4.36 0.02
C ASN A 164 -21.40 3.70 -0.97
N LYS A 165 -21.76 3.70 -2.25
CA LYS A 165 -20.85 3.32 -3.34
C LYS A 165 -20.00 4.50 -3.74
N TYR A 166 -18.76 4.23 -4.11
CA TYR A 166 -17.77 5.23 -4.49
C TYR A 166 -17.26 4.98 -5.92
N ASP A 167 -16.94 6.05 -6.61
CA ASP A 167 -16.23 5.99 -7.89
C ASP A 167 -14.79 5.54 -7.67
N LYS A 168 -14.41 4.42 -8.28
CA LYS A 168 -13.06 3.84 -8.16
C LYS A 168 -12.00 4.73 -8.80
N MET A 169 -12.33 5.41 -9.91
CA MET A 169 -11.37 6.30 -10.57
C MET A 169 -11.14 7.57 -9.76
N LEU A 170 -12.16 8.11 -9.11
CA LEU A 170 -12.00 9.22 -8.16
C LEU A 170 -11.17 8.78 -6.94
N ALA A 171 -11.34 7.55 -6.45
CA ALA A 171 -10.49 6.99 -5.40
C ALA A 171 -9.03 6.90 -5.85
N ALA A 172 -8.78 6.43 -7.08
CA ALA A 172 -7.45 6.37 -7.67
C ALA A 172 -6.82 7.77 -7.80
N GLU A 173 -7.60 8.76 -8.25
CA GLU A 173 -7.16 10.15 -8.36
C GLU A 173 -6.71 10.72 -7.02
N TYR A 174 -7.49 10.51 -5.96
CA TYR A 174 -7.12 10.99 -4.63
C TYR A 174 -5.87 10.29 -4.08
N ILE A 175 -5.72 8.98 -4.32
CA ILE A 175 -4.51 8.24 -3.93
C ILE A 175 -3.28 8.78 -4.67
N VAL A 176 -3.37 8.96 -5.99
CA VAL A 176 -2.25 9.44 -6.82
C VAL A 176 -1.88 10.87 -6.48
N ASP A 177 -2.86 11.74 -6.25
CA ASP A 177 -2.67 13.13 -5.83
C ASP A 177 -1.90 13.22 -4.50
N GLU A 178 -2.35 12.49 -3.47
CA GLU A 178 -1.67 12.46 -2.18
C GLU A 178 -0.28 11.81 -2.27
N LEU A 179 -0.15 10.71 -3.02
CA LEU A 179 1.12 10.00 -3.19
C LEU A 179 2.17 10.90 -3.88
N THR A 180 1.78 11.57 -4.97
CA THR A 180 2.67 12.47 -5.71
C THR A 180 3.15 13.62 -4.82
N ARG A 181 2.25 14.20 -4.03
CA ARG A 181 2.59 15.28 -3.09
C ARG A 181 3.54 14.82 -1.99
N LEU A 182 3.26 13.65 -1.39
CA LEU A 182 4.05 13.12 -0.26
C LEU A 182 5.43 12.60 -0.65
N ILE A 183 5.62 12.14 -1.90
CA ILE A 183 6.96 11.75 -2.40
C ILE A 183 7.91 12.96 -2.42
N ASP A 184 7.38 14.15 -2.69
CA ASP A 184 8.17 15.39 -2.77
C ASP A 184 8.21 16.15 -1.42
N GLU A 185 7.58 15.64 -0.35
CA GLU A 185 7.54 16.22 0.99
C GLU A 185 8.71 15.71 1.85
N ASP A 186 9.09 16.49 2.89
CA ASP A 186 10.06 16.02 3.87
C ASP A 186 9.57 14.76 4.58
N PHE A 187 10.33 13.69 4.46
CA PHE A 187 9.98 12.39 5.04
C PHE A 187 9.76 12.44 6.55
N SER A 188 10.43 13.35 7.26
CA SER A 188 10.22 13.51 8.70
C SER A 188 8.78 13.93 9.05
N THR A 189 8.12 14.67 8.20
CA THR A 189 6.70 15.02 8.34
C THR A 189 5.81 13.82 8.08
N VAL A 190 6.11 13.05 7.03
CA VAL A 190 5.32 11.88 6.64
C VAL A 190 5.40 10.77 7.69
N ILE A 191 6.59 10.47 8.22
CA ILE A 191 6.77 9.43 9.24
C ILE A 191 6.10 9.81 10.57
N ASN A 192 6.08 11.09 10.93
CA ASN A 192 5.35 11.57 12.10
C ASN A 192 3.84 11.34 11.96
N GLU A 193 3.24 11.64 10.80
CA GLU A 193 1.84 11.35 10.53
C GLU A 193 1.56 9.84 10.51
N TYR A 194 2.42 9.06 9.87
CA TYR A 194 2.34 7.59 9.89
C TYR A 194 2.29 7.05 11.32
N SER A 195 3.18 7.53 12.18
CA SER A 195 3.24 7.14 13.59
C SER A 195 1.95 7.48 14.34
N GLN A 196 1.40 8.68 14.14
CA GLN A 196 0.13 9.11 14.75
C GLN A 196 -1.07 8.27 14.29
N ARG A 197 -1.03 7.76 13.04
CA ARG A 197 -2.08 6.90 12.47
C ARG A 197 -1.89 5.42 12.81
N CYS A 198 -0.72 5.04 13.35
CA CYS A 198 -0.37 3.63 13.57
C CYS A 198 -1.18 3.01 14.71
N VAL A 199 -2.19 2.20 14.35
CA VAL A 199 -3.07 1.53 15.31
C VAL A 199 -2.42 0.33 16.01
N THR A 200 -1.21 -0.05 15.59
CA THR A 200 -0.40 -1.12 16.18
C THR A 200 0.25 -0.65 17.48
N LEU A 201 0.58 0.63 17.60
CA LEU A 201 1.28 1.17 18.77
C LEU A 201 0.44 1.09 20.06
N GLY A 202 1.14 0.90 21.17
CA GLY A 202 0.53 0.76 22.50
C GLY A 202 -0.16 -0.58 22.73
N LYS A 203 0.10 -1.59 21.88
CA LYS A 203 -0.49 -2.93 21.99
C LYS A 203 0.58 -4.00 22.11
N THR A 204 0.25 -5.10 22.78
CA THR A 204 1.02 -6.34 22.69
C THR A 204 0.65 -7.02 21.37
N VAL A 205 1.66 -7.34 20.57
CA VAL A 205 1.52 -7.92 19.24
C VAL A 205 2.31 -9.22 19.13
N LYS A 206 1.86 -10.08 18.22
CA LYS A 206 2.59 -11.26 17.80
C LYS A 206 3.32 -10.94 16.51
N LEU A 207 4.63 -11.01 16.56
CA LEU A 207 5.52 -10.75 15.44
C LEU A 207 5.99 -12.08 14.85
N VAL A 208 5.86 -12.25 13.54
CA VAL A 208 6.41 -13.41 12.84
C VAL A 208 7.54 -12.96 11.94
N GLN A 209 8.78 -13.33 12.31
CA GLN A 209 9.99 -13.08 11.53
C GLN A 209 10.75 -14.39 11.35
N ASN A 210 11.19 -14.69 10.13
CA ASN A 210 11.99 -15.89 9.81
C ASN A 210 11.38 -17.19 10.40
N ASN A 211 10.05 -17.33 10.33
CA ASN A 211 9.27 -18.44 10.92
C ASN A 211 9.34 -18.53 12.46
N THR A 212 9.82 -17.50 13.14
CA THR A 212 9.81 -17.41 14.59
C THR A 212 8.72 -16.44 15.03
N GLU A 213 7.83 -16.90 15.92
CA GLU A 213 6.81 -16.06 16.55
C GLU A 213 7.38 -15.49 17.85
N THR A 214 7.27 -14.18 18.02
CA THR A 214 7.68 -13.45 19.23
C THR A 214 6.54 -12.54 19.65
N THR A 215 6.22 -12.55 20.94
CA THR A 215 5.26 -11.60 21.53
C THR A 215 6.02 -10.41 22.12
N ALA A 216 5.61 -9.19 21.74
CA ALA A 216 6.25 -7.97 22.21
C ALA A 216 5.26 -6.80 22.28
N PHE A 217 5.59 -5.80 23.06
CA PHE A 217 4.85 -4.54 23.12
C PHE A 217 5.34 -3.59 22.02
N ALA A 218 4.43 -3.13 21.16
CA ALA A 218 4.72 -2.18 20.08
C ALA A 218 4.81 -0.76 20.64
N LYS A 219 6.02 -0.23 20.79
CA LYS A 219 6.33 0.99 21.54
C LYS A 219 6.29 2.26 20.69
N ALA A 220 6.96 2.24 19.54
CA ALA A 220 7.10 3.42 18.69
C ALA A 220 7.41 3.01 17.22
N ILE A 221 7.33 3.99 16.31
CA ILE A 221 7.88 3.90 14.96
C ILE A 221 9.21 4.65 14.94
N ALA A 222 10.25 3.99 14.46
CA ALA A 222 11.58 4.60 14.25
C ALA A 222 11.56 5.56 13.04
N PRO A 223 12.53 6.48 12.93
CA PRO A 223 12.60 7.45 11.82
C PRO A 223 12.68 6.80 10.42
N ASP A 224 13.10 5.54 10.32
CA ASP A 224 13.16 4.75 9.08
C ASP A 224 11.90 3.90 8.83
N GLY A 225 10.86 4.05 9.66
CA GLY A 225 9.60 3.29 9.54
C GLY A 225 9.61 1.92 10.21
N CYS A 226 10.71 1.50 10.81
CA CYS A 226 10.77 0.26 11.58
C CYS A 226 9.92 0.35 12.85
N LEU A 227 9.39 -0.81 13.30
CA LEU A 227 8.64 -0.89 14.55
C LEU A 227 9.61 -1.15 15.72
N ILE A 228 9.59 -0.27 16.71
CA ILE A 228 10.32 -0.45 17.96
C ILE A 228 9.42 -1.23 18.92
N CYS A 229 9.91 -2.38 19.35
CA CYS A 229 9.22 -3.30 20.24
C CYS A 229 10.01 -3.54 21.52
N GLU A 230 9.32 -3.95 22.58
CA GLU A 230 9.90 -4.31 23.88
C GLU A 230 9.31 -5.64 24.38
N ASN A 231 10.16 -6.52 24.88
CA ASN A 231 9.78 -7.77 25.55
C ASN A 231 10.64 -7.96 26.81
N GLU A 232 10.63 -9.16 27.41
CA GLU A 232 11.40 -9.49 28.62
C GLU A 232 12.93 -9.36 28.42
N ASP A 233 13.42 -9.52 27.19
CA ASP A 233 14.84 -9.42 26.84
C ASP A 233 15.28 -7.96 26.56
N GLY A 234 14.36 -7.02 26.49
CA GLY A 234 14.59 -5.59 26.25
C GLY A 234 13.98 -5.05 24.97
N GLU A 235 14.50 -3.88 24.54
CA GLU A 235 14.03 -3.18 23.35
C GLU A 235 14.75 -3.69 22.08
N PHE A 236 14.00 -3.88 21.01
CA PHE A 236 14.52 -4.29 19.70
C PHE A 236 13.71 -3.68 18.56
N THR A 237 14.28 -3.67 17.35
CA THR A 237 13.67 -3.08 16.16
C THR A 237 13.29 -4.14 15.15
N VAL A 238 12.12 -3.99 14.55
CA VAL A 238 11.56 -4.87 13.52
C VAL A 238 11.39 -4.09 12.23
N ASN A 239 12.04 -4.54 11.15
CA ASN A 239 11.98 -3.88 9.84
C ASN A 239 10.93 -4.49 8.91
N SER A 240 10.54 -5.74 9.13
CA SER A 240 9.51 -6.45 8.37
C SER A 240 8.93 -7.60 9.19
N GLY A 241 7.70 -7.99 8.89
CA GLY A 241 7.04 -9.09 9.57
C GLY A 241 5.53 -9.04 9.39
N LEU A 242 4.85 -10.04 9.96
CA LEU A 242 3.40 -10.02 10.16
C LEU A 242 3.13 -9.63 11.62
N VAL A 243 2.11 -8.81 11.82
CA VAL A 243 1.64 -8.33 13.13
C VAL A 243 0.17 -8.69 13.30
#